data_6b6b56a81aa69097f81ff036f0ed380e
#
_entry.id   6b6b56a81aa69097f81ff036f0ed380e
#
_cell.length_a   1.000
_cell.length_b   1.000
_cell.length_c   1.000
_cell.angle_alpha   90.00
_cell.angle_beta   90.00
_cell.angle_gamma   90.00
#
_symmetry.space_group_name_H-M   'P 1'
#
loop_
_entity.id
_entity.type
_entity.pdbx_description
1 polymer ?
#
loop_
_entity_poly.entity_id
_entity_poly.type
_entity_poly.pdbx_seq_one_letter_code
_entity_poly.pdbx_strand_id
1 'polypeptide(L)'
;MSNKSKGTGLYGWNYTGAQRPDFAVEPQTGEESVWDYPRPPAIVDDYRTVRVLALDGTLLAETSTSKRVLETASPPTFYLPPEALQTDLEPVDGSSFCEWKGEAKYFAYADRRLAWCYSKPTQAFTELTDWLSFYPAQC
;
A
#
# COMPACT_ATOMS: atom_id res chain seq x y z
N MET A 1 5.64 -16.75 -24.98
CA MET A 1 5.25 -16.19 -24.67
C MET A 1 5.29 -15.20 -24.86
N SER A 2 5.22 -14.86 -24.92
CA SER A 2 5.25 -14.07 -25.01
C SER A 2 4.75 -13.02 -25.20
N ASN A 3 4.14 -12.60 -25.17
CA ASN A 3 3.47 -11.54 -25.27
C ASN A 3 3.56 -10.66 -24.26
N LYS A 4 4.47 -10.72 -23.48
CA LYS A 4 4.67 -9.85 -22.50
C LYS A 4 4.79 -8.51 -23.03
N SER A 5 4.41 -7.55 -22.43
CA SER A 5 4.49 -6.16 -22.77
C SER A 5 3.75 -5.75 -23.99
N LYS A 6 3.02 -6.68 -24.66
CA LYS A 6 2.40 -6.34 -25.80
C LYS A 6 1.29 -5.44 -25.57
N GLY A 7 1.19 -4.40 -26.17
CA GLY A 7 0.03 -3.55 -26.27
C GLY A 7 -0.28 -2.66 -25.09
N THR A 8 0.37 -2.80 -23.99
CA THR A 8 -0.01 -1.97 -22.86
C THR A 8 0.94 -0.83 -22.61
N GLY A 9 2.19 -0.99 -22.96
CA GLY A 9 3.16 0.03 -22.65
C GLY A 9 3.56 0.10 -21.19
N LEU A 10 2.86 -0.57 -20.31
CA LEU A 10 3.21 -0.64 -18.89
C LEU A 10 3.62 -2.06 -18.59
N TYR A 11 4.89 -2.25 -18.32
CA TYR A 11 5.46 -3.56 -18.21
C TYR A 11 4.72 -4.42 -17.20
N GLY A 12 4.44 -3.88 -16.01
CA GLY A 12 3.77 -4.65 -14.96
C GLY A 12 2.36 -5.07 -15.28
N TRP A 13 1.69 -4.42 -16.24
CA TRP A 13 0.30 -4.74 -16.56
C TRP A 13 0.14 -6.10 -17.24
N ASN A 14 1.23 -6.67 -17.76
CA ASN A 14 1.18 -7.97 -18.41
C ASN A 14 1.35 -9.13 -17.43
N TYR A 15 1.56 -8.86 -16.14
CA TYR A 15 1.82 -9.88 -15.14
C TYR A 15 0.76 -9.83 -14.04
N THR A 16 0.36 -10.99 -13.56
CA THR A 16 -0.72 -11.11 -12.58
C THR A 16 -0.34 -11.98 -11.39
N GLY A 17 0.95 -12.29 -11.23
CA GLY A 17 1.42 -13.13 -10.15
C GLY A 17 1.63 -14.58 -10.54
N ALA A 18 1.19 -14.98 -11.74
CA ALA A 18 1.32 -16.36 -12.18
C ALA A 18 2.71 -16.67 -12.73
N GLN A 19 3.43 -15.67 -13.16
CA GLN A 19 4.72 -15.85 -13.82
C GLN A 19 5.60 -14.63 -13.57
N ARG A 20 6.87 -14.85 -13.26
CA ARG A 20 7.84 -13.79 -13.10
C ARG A 20 8.43 -13.41 -14.45
N PRO A 21 8.71 -12.12 -14.70
CA PRO A 21 9.45 -11.74 -15.90
C PRO A 21 10.91 -12.21 -15.80
N ASP A 22 11.58 -12.31 -16.94
CA ASP A 22 12.96 -12.81 -16.99
C ASP A 22 13.93 -11.97 -16.17
N PHE A 23 13.67 -10.66 -16.03
CA PHE A 23 14.57 -9.80 -15.27
C PHE A 23 14.31 -9.81 -13.77
N ALA A 24 13.29 -10.53 -13.30
CA ALA A 24 12.99 -10.57 -11.88
C ALA A 24 14.10 -11.28 -11.12
N VAL A 25 14.47 -10.71 -9.97
CA VAL A 25 15.48 -11.30 -9.11
C VAL A 25 14.83 -12.40 -8.29
N GLU A 26 15.49 -13.55 -8.22
CA GLU A 26 15.01 -14.68 -7.42
C GLU A 26 15.04 -14.29 -5.94
N PRO A 27 13.93 -14.40 -5.20
CA PRO A 27 13.94 -14.04 -3.79
C PRO A 27 14.72 -15.07 -2.96
N GLN A 28 15.38 -14.56 -1.91
CA GLN A 28 16.08 -15.44 -0.96
C GLN A 28 15.09 -15.88 0.11
N THR A 29 15.55 -16.83 0.95
CA THR A 29 14.72 -17.33 2.05
C THR A 29 14.22 -16.16 2.90
N GLY A 30 12.93 -16.11 3.13
CA GLY A 30 12.29 -15.04 3.90
C GLY A 30 11.92 -13.81 3.09
N GLU A 31 12.29 -13.76 1.82
CA GLU A 31 11.93 -12.67 0.93
C GLU A 31 10.76 -13.07 0.04
N GLU A 32 10.01 -12.08 -0.42
CA GLU A 32 8.94 -12.28 -1.39
C GLU A 32 9.30 -11.55 -2.69
N SER A 33 8.82 -12.07 -3.82
CA SER A 33 8.96 -11.38 -5.09
C SER A 33 7.68 -10.60 -5.39
N VAL A 34 7.82 -9.31 -5.73
CA VAL A 34 6.63 -8.51 -6.09
C VAL A 34 5.97 -9.06 -7.35
N TRP A 35 6.67 -9.84 -8.14
CA TRP A 35 6.10 -10.43 -9.36
C TRP A 35 5.19 -11.61 -9.05
N ASP A 36 5.22 -12.13 -7.81
CA ASP A 36 4.32 -13.19 -7.38
C ASP A 36 3.00 -12.64 -6.83
N TYR A 37 2.89 -11.33 -6.61
CA TYR A 37 1.69 -10.73 -6.05
C TYR A 37 0.57 -10.72 -7.08
N PRO A 38 -0.68 -10.80 -6.65
CA PRO A 38 -1.82 -10.94 -7.57
C PRO A 38 -2.29 -9.63 -8.17
N ARG A 39 -3.06 -9.74 -9.22
CA ARG A 39 -3.83 -8.65 -9.80
C ARG A 39 -5.18 -9.24 -10.21
N PRO A 40 -6.32 -8.75 -9.67
CA PRO A 40 -6.44 -7.57 -8.77
C PRO A 40 -5.68 -7.76 -7.45
N PRO A 41 -5.41 -6.65 -6.74
CA PRO A 41 -4.64 -6.71 -5.50
C PRO A 41 -5.31 -7.55 -4.42
N ALA A 42 -4.51 -8.16 -3.57
CA ALA A 42 -5.00 -8.94 -2.43
C ALA A 42 -4.69 -8.23 -1.12
N ILE A 43 -5.53 -8.45 -0.12
CA ILE A 43 -5.33 -7.92 1.23
C ILE A 43 -4.95 -9.09 2.12
N VAL A 44 -3.84 -8.94 2.86
CA VAL A 44 -3.41 -9.96 3.82
C VAL A 44 -3.11 -9.32 5.16
N ASP A 45 -3.37 -10.06 6.23
CA ASP A 45 -3.05 -9.61 7.59
C ASP A 45 -1.56 -9.72 7.83
N ASP A 46 -1.03 -8.81 8.65
CA ASP A 46 0.38 -8.83 9.06
C ASP A 46 0.46 -8.52 10.55
N TYR A 47 1.03 -9.45 11.31
CA TYR A 47 1.06 -9.35 12.77
C TYR A 47 2.39 -8.87 13.33
N ARG A 48 3.31 -8.45 12.46
CA ARG A 48 4.55 -7.82 12.91
C ARG A 48 4.24 -6.43 13.43
N THR A 49 5.04 -5.97 14.38
CA THR A 49 4.88 -4.61 14.89
C THR A 49 5.33 -3.62 13.84
N VAL A 50 4.44 -2.69 13.49
CA VAL A 50 4.71 -1.62 12.55
C VAL A 50 4.65 -0.29 13.30
N ARG A 51 5.70 0.51 13.17
CA ARG A 51 5.77 1.86 13.74
C ARG A 51 6.01 2.85 12.63
N VAL A 52 5.30 3.97 12.71
CA VAL A 52 5.48 5.06 11.76
C VAL A 52 5.99 6.26 12.55
N LEU A 53 7.19 6.71 12.21
CA LEU A 53 7.82 7.84 12.87
C LEU A 53 7.89 9.01 11.89
N ALA A 54 7.56 10.21 12.38
CA ALA A 54 7.80 11.41 11.59
C ALA A 54 9.29 11.65 11.49
N LEU A 55 9.67 12.52 10.56
CA LEU A 55 11.09 12.84 10.37
C LEU A 55 11.72 13.47 11.62
N ASP A 56 10.91 14.09 12.48
CA ASP A 56 11.38 14.65 13.74
C ASP A 56 11.43 13.64 14.89
N GLY A 57 11.11 12.37 14.60
CA GLY A 57 11.15 11.31 15.59
C GLY A 57 9.86 11.06 16.34
N THR A 58 8.82 11.87 16.10
CA THR A 58 7.52 11.68 16.77
C THR A 58 6.86 10.39 16.30
N LEU A 59 6.37 9.58 17.22
CA LEU A 59 5.64 8.36 16.89
C LEU A 59 4.24 8.75 16.40
N LEU A 60 3.97 8.51 15.14
CA LEU A 60 2.68 8.84 14.53
C LEU A 60 1.68 7.71 14.68
N ALA A 61 2.12 6.48 14.54
CA ALA A 61 1.24 5.32 14.62
C ALA A 61 2.03 4.07 15.00
N GLU A 62 1.34 3.12 15.61
CA GLU A 62 1.94 1.83 15.96
C GLU A 62 0.84 0.78 16.04
N THR A 63 1.11 -0.39 15.45
CA THR A 63 0.16 -1.50 15.52
C THR A 63 0.88 -2.83 15.29
N SER A 64 0.30 -3.91 15.80
CA SER A 64 0.70 -5.28 15.45
C SER A 64 -0.40 -5.99 14.68
N THR A 65 -1.37 -5.25 14.16
CA THR A 65 -2.49 -5.81 13.41
C THR A 65 -2.70 -5.03 12.11
N SER A 66 -1.60 -4.76 11.39
CA SER A 66 -1.70 -4.09 10.09
C SER A 66 -2.20 -5.06 9.02
N LYS A 67 -2.56 -4.50 7.87
CA LYS A 67 -2.87 -5.27 6.68
C LYS A 67 -1.96 -4.80 5.57
N ARG A 68 -1.57 -5.72 4.68
CA ARG A 68 -0.80 -5.38 3.49
C ARG A 68 -1.66 -5.56 2.26
N VAL A 69 -1.55 -4.63 1.33
CA VAL A 69 -2.14 -4.79 0.00
C VAL A 69 -1.03 -5.20 -0.93
N LEU A 70 -1.22 -6.34 -1.59
CA LEU A 70 -0.24 -6.95 -2.48
C LEU A 70 -0.74 -6.86 -3.92
N GLU A 71 0.05 -6.26 -4.77
CA GLU A 71 -0.29 -6.14 -6.19
C GLU A 71 0.96 -6.42 -7.01
N THR A 72 0.79 -7.15 -8.12
CA THR A 72 1.90 -7.52 -9.01
C THR A 72 2.76 -6.31 -9.33
N ALA A 73 4.06 -6.49 -9.24
CA ALA A 73 5.08 -5.49 -9.61
C ALA A 73 5.11 -4.26 -8.70
N SER A 74 4.45 -4.29 -7.54
CA SER A 74 4.43 -3.17 -6.60
C SER A 74 4.91 -3.62 -5.24
N PRO A 75 5.65 -2.78 -4.50
CA PRO A 75 5.98 -3.10 -3.10
C PRO A 75 4.71 -3.23 -2.28
N PRO A 76 4.72 -4.04 -1.21
CA PRO A 76 3.55 -4.13 -0.34
C PRO A 76 3.21 -2.76 0.26
N THR A 77 1.91 -2.46 0.33
CA THR A 77 1.43 -1.24 0.96
C THR A 77 0.81 -1.62 2.29
N PHE A 78 1.33 -1.06 3.37
CA PHE A 78 0.82 -1.33 4.72
C PHE A 78 -0.32 -0.38 5.06
N TYR A 79 -1.39 -0.93 5.63
CA TYR A 79 -2.52 -0.17 6.15
C TYR A 79 -2.66 -0.45 7.64
N LEU A 80 -2.78 0.63 8.41
CA LEU A 80 -2.89 0.54 9.87
C LEU A 80 -4.30 0.93 10.28
N PRO A 81 -4.87 0.24 11.28
CA PRO A 81 -6.24 0.59 11.72
C PRO A 81 -6.27 2.00 12.31
N PRO A 82 -7.45 2.66 12.28
CA PRO A 82 -7.56 4.03 12.78
C PRO A 82 -7.06 4.19 14.22
N GLU A 83 -7.28 3.19 15.06
CA GLU A 83 -6.86 3.25 16.45
C GLU A 83 -5.35 3.15 16.63
N ALA A 84 -4.60 2.87 15.58
CA ALA A 84 -3.14 2.83 15.64
C ALA A 84 -2.51 4.22 15.78
N LEU A 85 -3.27 5.29 15.46
CA LEU A 85 -2.73 6.65 15.53
C LEU A 85 -2.37 7.03 16.95
N GLN A 86 -1.17 7.56 17.11
CA GLN A 86 -0.67 8.08 18.38
C GLN A 86 -0.58 9.61 18.38
N THR A 87 -0.69 10.22 17.22
CA THR A 87 -0.60 11.67 17.04
C THR A 87 -1.67 12.07 16.04
N ASP A 88 -2.38 13.17 16.30
CA ASP A 88 -3.40 13.65 15.39
C ASP A 88 -2.79 14.12 14.08
N LEU A 89 -3.46 13.80 12.98
CA LEU A 89 -3.08 14.22 11.64
C LEU A 89 -4.10 15.22 11.13
N GLU A 90 -3.64 16.16 10.31
CA GLU A 90 -4.51 17.19 9.74
C GLU A 90 -5.04 16.76 8.38
N PRO A 91 -6.36 16.87 8.14
CA PRO A 91 -6.90 16.61 6.80
C PRO A 91 -6.32 17.59 5.79
N VAL A 92 -6.07 17.10 4.58
CA VAL A 92 -5.54 17.91 3.48
C VAL A 92 -6.59 17.94 2.38
N ASP A 93 -6.85 19.11 1.80
CA ASP A 93 -7.76 19.22 0.67
C ASP A 93 -7.23 18.46 -0.52
N GLY A 94 -8.16 17.93 -1.32
CA GLY A 94 -7.83 17.18 -2.51
C GLY A 94 -8.05 15.69 -2.31
N SER A 95 -8.16 14.99 -3.42
CA SER A 95 -8.38 13.54 -3.39
C SER A 95 -7.89 12.96 -4.70
N SER A 96 -7.74 11.63 -4.74
CA SER A 96 -7.45 10.90 -5.96
C SER A 96 -8.26 9.62 -5.96
N PHE A 97 -8.39 9.00 -7.12
CA PHE A 97 -9.22 7.81 -7.28
C PHE A 97 -8.36 6.63 -7.71
N CYS A 98 -8.57 5.50 -7.05
CA CYS A 98 -7.95 4.22 -7.44
C CYS A 98 -9.07 3.29 -7.88
N GLU A 99 -8.96 2.71 -9.09
CA GLU A 99 -10.04 1.87 -9.59
C GLU A 99 -10.25 0.62 -8.75
N TRP A 100 -9.23 0.17 -8.02
CA TRP A 100 -9.35 -0.99 -7.16
C TRP A 100 -9.89 -0.66 -5.78
N LYS A 101 -9.53 0.52 -5.24
CA LYS A 101 -9.74 0.84 -3.83
C LYS A 101 -10.70 1.99 -3.57
N GLY A 102 -10.93 2.88 -4.55
CA GLY A 102 -11.86 3.98 -4.39
C GLY A 102 -11.18 5.33 -4.27
N GLU A 103 -11.87 6.30 -3.68
CA GLU A 103 -11.36 7.66 -3.54
C GLU A 103 -10.49 7.79 -2.29
N ALA A 104 -9.29 8.31 -2.47
CA ALA A 104 -8.34 8.49 -1.37
C ALA A 104 -8.50 9.87 -0.76
N LYS A 105 -8.37 9.95 0.56
CA LYS A 105 -8.28 11.19 1.32
C LYS A 105 -6.89 11.27 1.92
N TYR A 106 -6.37 12.49 2.08
CA TYR A 106 -5.00 12.70 2.48
C TYR A 106 -4.89 13.41 3.81
N PHE A 107 -3.79 13.16 4.51
CA PHE A 107 -3.53 13.74 5.83
C PHE A 107 -2.08 14.22 5.92
N ALA A 108 -1.86 15.21 6.77
CA ALA A 108 -0.56 15.83 6.95
C ALA A 108 -0.16 15.88 8.42
N TYR A 109 1.14 15.94 8.63
CA TYR A 109 1.73 16.24 9.93
C TYR A 109 2.86 17.24 9.69
N ALA A 110 2.87 18.33 10.47
CA ALA A 110 3.88 19.38 10.36
C ALA A 110 3.98 19.91 8.90
N ASP A 111 2.82 20.17 8.29
CA ASP A 111 2.69 20.70 6.93
C ASP A 111 3.20 19.78 5.84
N ARG A 112 3.46 18.51 6.16
CA ARG A 112 3.91 17.53 5.18
C ARG A 112 2.81 16.48 4.99
N ARG A 113 2.33 16.34 3.76
CA ARG A 113 1.35 15.30 3.43
C ARG A 113 2.06 13.95 3.46
N LEU A 114 1.65 13.08 4.38
CA LEU A 114 2.36 11.83 4.58
C LEU A 114 1.48 10.60 4.70
N ALA A 115 0.15 10.76 4.67
CA ALA A 115 -0.74 9.62 4.84
C ALA A 115 -1.99 9.75 3.98
N TRP A 116 -2.64 8.62 3.74
CA TRP A 116 -3.92 8.61 3.04
C TRP A 116 -4.79 7.48 3.60
N CYS A 117 -6.10 7.57 3.33
CA CYS A 117 -7.04 6.49 3.62
C CYS A 117 -8.15 6.49 2.57
N TYR A 118 -8.94 5.43 2.60
CA TYR A 118 -10.14 5.32 1.76
C TYR A 118 -11.35 5.22 2.70
N SER A 119 -12.13 6.31 2.80
CA SER A 119 -13.30 6.30 3.69
C SER A 119 -14.50 5.66 3.01
N LYS A 120 -14.50 5.57 1.69
CA LYS A 120 -15.54 4.88 0.92
C LYS A 120 -14.87 4.01 -0.12
N PRO A 121 -14.22 2.91 0.30
CA PRO A 121 -13.50 2.06 -0.64
C PRO A 121 -14.48 1.27 -1.52
N THR A 122 -13.96 0.72 -2.60
CA THR A 122 -14.74 -0.21 -3.41
C THR A 122 -15.08 -1.44 -2.57
N GLN A 123 -16.08 -2.22 -3.02
CA GLN A 123 -16.57 -3.35 -2.24
C GLN A 123 -15.46 -4.33 -1.88
N ALA A 124 -14.54 -4.59 -2.79
CA ALA A 124 -13.46 -5.56 -2.56
C ALA A 124 -12.50 -5.12 -1.46
N PHE A 125 -12.48 -3.83 -1.11
CA PHE A 125 -11.55 -3.28 -0.14
C PHE A 125 -12.25 -2.68 1.07
N THR A 126 -13.49 -3.09 1.33
CA THR A 126 -14.30 -2.57 2.44
C THR A 126 -13.59 -2.75 3.79
N GLU A 127 -12.81 -3.80 3.97
CA GLU A 127 -12.12 -4.02 5.25
C GLU A 127 -11.03 -2.98 5.51
N LEU A 128 -10.65 -2.18 4.52
CA LEU A 128 -9.68 -1.09 4.69
C LEU A 128 -10.34 0.26 4.95
N THR A 129 -11.65 0.30 5.19
CA THR A 129 -12.35 1.55 5.42
C THR A 129 -11.67 2.35 6.55
N ASP A 130 -11.23 3.57 6.23
CA ASP A 130 -10.55 4.50 7.15
C ASP A 130 -9.20 4.01 7.68
N TRP A 131 -8.68 2.90 7.19
CA TRP A 131 -7.34 2.46 7.54
C TRP A 131 -6.31 3.36 6.87
N LEU A 132 -5.24 3.69 7.60
CA LEU A 132 -4.24 4.66 7.18
C LEU A 132 -3.04 3.99 6.57
N SER A 133 -2.56 4.57 5.47
CA SER A 133 -1.30 4.19 4.88
C SER A 133 -0.40 5.41 4.84
N PHE A 134 0.91 5.21 4.95
CA PHE A 134 1.87 6.29 5.04
C PHE A 134 2.87 6.21 3.89
N TYR A 135 3.30 7.37 3.40
CA TYR A 135 4.32 7.43 2.36
C TYR A 135 5.70 7.22 3.00
N PRO A 136 6.41 6.14 2.69
CA PRO A 136 7.70 5.86 3.34
C PRO A 136 8.72 6.97 3.20
N ALA A 137 8.68 7.71 2.09
CA ALA A 137 9.63 8.78 1.85
C ALA A 137 9.36 10.04 2.68
N GLN A 138 8.21 10.11 3.37
CA GLN A 138 7.81 11.29 4.14
C GLN A 138 7.83 11.05 5.65
N CYS A 139 8.18 9.85 6.06
CA CYS A 139 8.24 9.54 7.47
C CYS A 139 9.44 8.67 7.82
#